data_c30baafe0ae726496abc1e8ca76c2ff1
#
_entry.id   c30baafe0ae726496abc1e8ca76c2ff1
#
_cell.length_a   1.000
_cell.length_b   1.000
_cell.length_c   1.000
_cell.angle_alpha   90.00
_cell.angle_beta   90.00
_cell.angle_gamma   90.00
#
_symmetry.space_group_name_H-M   'P 1'
#
loop_
_entity.id
_entity.type
_entity.pdbx_description
1 polymer ?
#
loop_
_entity_poly.entity_id
_entity_poly.type
_entity_poly.pdbx_seq_one_letter_code
_entity_poly.pdbx_strand_id
1 'polypeptide(L)'
;MLKKTLIFLIIFFVTAASVSGLERRRDQFTTDFGYLLAPIPYILPGAGAGFGLLGAFNNIPFGSTETTIDLFVVGISGNVRGTIAGVTDLPLWPETLLLDLTTVRFNKGSQKVYRDRKMDSDPENFFITELADTSLGGGRLILTLFDRMFELFTIQYDINASTSAIRDNEENLLVEFDPPQKFKVKSRTDGAQIDWTDDRVDPRKGIRLVSTISDRPPADSDAPDYYVQDYNVSTYLPLLSSSTFALNWFRSGAFVRKQGNTDYDSLLE
;
A
#
# COMPACT_ATOMS: atom_id res chain seq x y z
N MET A 1 -35.89 12.11 -8.42
CA MET A 1 -34.81 12.74 -9.21
C MET A 1 -33.54 11.91 -9.20
N LEU A 2 -33.05 11.44 -8.08
CA LEU A 2 -31.75 10.70 -7.94
C LEU A 2 -31.62 9.47 -8.86
N LYS A 3 -32.69 8.66 -9.01
CA LYS A 3 -32.66 7.45 -9.87
C LYS A 3 -32.48 7.77 -11.37
N LYS A 4 -33.02 8.87 -11.86
CA LYS A 4 -32.88 9.27 -13.28
C LYS A 4 -31.51 9.84 -13.56
N THR A 5 -30.92 10.55 -12.62
CA THR A 5 -29.56 11.08 -12.72
C THR A 5 -28.51 9.97 -12.69
N LEU A 6 -28.72 8.94 -11.86
CA LEU A 6 -27.84 7.77 -11.79
C LEU A 6 -27.86 6.96 -13.10
N ILE A 7 -29.04 6.76 -13.69
CA ILE A 7 -29.19 6.06 -14.99
C ILE A 7 -28.53 6.86 -16.12
N PHE A 8 -28.66 8.19 -16.13
CA PHE A 8 -28.02 9.04 -17.13
C PHE A 8 -26.48 9.03 -16.98
N LEU A 9 -25.96 9.01 -15.75
CA LEU A 9 -24.55 8.86 -15.49
C LEU A 9 -24.01 7.49 -15.97
N ILE A 10 -24.75 6.42 -15.71
CA ILE A 10 -24.37 5.06 -16.17
C ILE A 10 -24.37 4.99 -17.70
N ILE A 11 -25.38 5.55 -18.37
CA ILE A 11 -25.44 5.58 -19.84
C ILE A 11 -24.33 6.44 -20.41
N PHE A 12 -24.01 7.57 -19.82
CA PHE A 12 -22.90 8.43 -20.26
C PHE A 12 -21.55 7.71 -20.13
N PHE A 13 -21.32 6.96 -19.04
CA PHE A 13 -20.13 6.14 -18.88
C PHE A 13 -20.06 4.97 -19.87
N VAL A 14 -21.17 4.35 -20.21
CA VAL A 14 -21.22 3.23 -21.17
C VAL A 14 -20.93 3.70 -22.60
N THR A 15 -21.32 4.92 -22.98
CA THR A 15 -21.06 5.45 -24.32
C THR A 15 -19.67 6.07 -24.52
N ALA A 16 -18.98 6.37 -23.43
CA ALA A 16 -17.58 6.86 -23.48
C ALA A 16 -16.52 5.74 -23.60
N ALA A 17 -16.95 4.48 -23.54
CA ALA A 17 -16.06 3.31 -23.47
C ALA A 17 -15.66 2.77 -24.85
N SER A 18 -15.27 3.61 -25.78
CA SER A 18 -14.67 3.17 -27.05
C SER A 18 -13.22 3.61 -27.16
N VAL A 19 -12.41 3.29 -26.14
CA VAL A 19 -10.95 3.46 -26.21
C VAL A 19 -10.31 2.11 -25.91
N SER A 20 -9.66 1.59 -26.91
CA SER A 20 -8.96 0.32 -26.95
C SER A 20 -7.82 0.23 -25.94
N GLY A 21 -7.73 -0.90 -25.27
CA GLY A 21 -6.55 -1.38 -24.57
C GLY A 21 -6.69 -1.41 -23.04
N LEU A 22 -6.61 -2.62 -22.46
CA LEU A 22 -6.57 -2.87 -21.02
C LEU A 22 -5.45 -2.17 -20.29
N GLU A 23 -4.38 -1.89 -20.97
CA GLU A 23 -3.26 -1.13 -20.45
C GLU A 23 -3.18 0.21 -21.15
N ARG A 24 -3.76 1.25 -20.56
CA ARG A 24 -3.53 2.63 -20.97
C ARG A 24 -2.09 3.03 -20.68
N ARG A 25 -1.21 2.69 -21.61
CA ARG A 25 0.21 3.03 -21.56
C ARG A 25 0.58 3.89 -22.76
N ARG A 26 1.44 4.86 -22.54
CA ARG A 26 1.99 5.65 -23.65
C ARG A 26 2.97 4.79 -24.44
N ASP A 27 3.06 5.00 -25.73
CA ASP A 27 3.89 4.23 -26.68
C ASP A 27 5.37 4.09 -26.28
N GLN A 28 5.86 4.97 -25.41
CA GLN A 28 7.24 4.92 -24.91
C GLN A 28 7.51 3.77 -23.92
N PHE A 29 6.47 3.14 -23.39
CA PHE A 29 6.60 2.00 -22.49
C PHE A 29 6.31 0.72 -23.24
N THR A 30 7.25 -0.22 -23.17
CA THR A 30 7.04 -1.53 -23.77
C THR A 30 6.04 -2.35 -22.94
N THR A 31 5.22 -3.12 -23.64
CA THR A 31 4.36 -4.16 -23.07
C THR A 31 4.97 -5.55 -23.26
N ASP A 32 6.18 -5.63 -23.82
CA ASP A 32 6.90 -6.89 -23.98
C ASP A 32 7.38 -7.42 -22.62
N PHE A 33 7.56 -8.73 -22.55
CA PHE A 33 8.18 -9.38 -21.41
C PHE A 33 9.53 -8.76 -21.09
N GLY A 34 9.72 -8.39 -19.83
CA GLY A 34 10.96 -7.83 -19.33
C GLY A 34 11.40 -8.44 -18.01
N TYR A 35 12.67 -8.30 -17.69
CA TYR A 35 13.17 -8.64 -16.37
C TYR A 35 14.19 -7.60 -15.90
N LEU A 36 14.27 -7.46 -14.58
CA LEU A 36 15.24 -6.60 -13.91
C LEU A 36 15.88 -7.37 -12.77
N LEU A 37 17.20 -7.33 -12.69
CA LEU A 37 17.96 -7.73 -11.51
C LEU A 37 18.80 -6.56 -11.09
N ALA A 38 18.53 -6.01 -9.90
CA ALA A 38 19.20 -4.80 -9.44
C ALA A 38 19.62 -4.89 -7.98
N PRO A 39 20.86 -4.50 -7.64
CA PRO A 39 21.24 -4.25 -6.27
C PRO A 39 20.58 -2.96 -5.77
N ILE A 40 20.06 -3.00 -4.54
CA ILE A 40 19.39 -1.87 -3.91
C ILE A 40 20.05 -1.59 -2.57
N PRO A 41 20.93 -0.58 -2.48
CA PRO A 41 21.31 -0.04 -1.18
C PRO A 41 20.08 0.64 -0.57
N TYR A 42 19.82 0.43 0.72
CA TYR A 42 18.71 1.07 1.39
C TYR A 42 19.14 1.77 2.67
N ILE A 43 18.45 2.87 2.96
CA ILE A 43 18.47 3.54 4.26
C ILE A 43 17.01 3.73 4.64
N LEU A 44 16.55 2.99 5.66
CA LEU A 44 15.19 3.07 6.16
C LEU A 44 15.19 3.96 7.41
N PRO A 45 14.52 5.11 7.38
CA PRO A 45 14.42 5.99 8.55
C PRO A 45 13.91 5.20 9.76
N GLY A 46 14.65 5.27 10.87
CA GLY A 46 14.30 4.56 12.10
C GLY A 46 14.60 3.06 12.12
N ALA A 47 14.96 2.44 11.00
CA ALA A 47 15.26 1.00 10.92
C ALA A 47 16.70 0.70 10.51
N GLY A 48 17.45 1.70 10.02
CA GLY A 48 18.86 1.57 9.65
C GLY A 48 19.12 1.33 8.18
N ALA A 49 20.33 0.89 7.85
CA ALA A 49 20.82 0.75 6.49
C ALA A 49 21.17 -0.70 6.15
N GLY A 50 21.28 -0.97 4.88
CA GLY A 50 21.66 -2.27 4.39
C GLY A 50 21.69 -2.36 2.86
N PHE A 51 21.64 -3.57 2.38
CA PHE A 51 21.72 -3.90 0.98
C PHE A 51 20.66 -4.93 0.62
N GLY A 52 20.04 -4.75 -0.51
CA GLY A 52 19.07 -5.68 -1.07
C GLY A 52 19.40 -6.10 -2.49
N LEU A 53 18.73 -7.14 -2.94
CA LEU A 53 18.70 -7.58 -4.33
C LEU A 53 17.25 -7.67 -4.77
N LEU A 54 16.89 -6.89 -5.79
CA LEU A 54 15.60 -6.94 -6.46
C LEU A 54 15.68 -7.84 -7.68
N GLY A 55 14.78 -8.81 -7.77
CA GLY A 55 14.41 -9.49 -9.01
C GLY A 55 12.99 -9.10 -9.38
N ALA A 56 12.77 -8.64 -10.60
CA ALA A 56 11.45 -8.36 -11.13
C ALA A 56 11.29 -8.96 -12.53
N PHE A 57 10.10 -9.46 -12.82
CA PHE A 57 9.69 -9.94 -14.13
C PHE A 57 8.38 -9.23 -14.47
N ASN A 58 8.38 -8.48 -15.55
CA ASN A 58 7.25 -7.66 -15.94
C ASN A 58 6.63 -8.18 -17.24
N ASN A 59 5.35 -7.91 -17.40
CA ASN A 59 4.58 -8.28 -18.59
C ASN A 59 4.70 -9.77 -18.95
N ILE A 60 4.58 -10.67 -17.96
CA ILE A 60 4.57 -12.10 -18.18
C ILE A 60 3.22 -12.47 -18.80
N PRO A 61 3.16 -13.02 -20.02
CA PRO A 61 1.90 -13.46 -20.61
C PRO A 61 1.24 -14.53 -19.75
N PHE A 62 -0.04 -14.41 -19.49
CA PHE A 62 -0.80 -15.38 -18.69
C PHE A 62 -1.96 -15.96 -19.49
N GLY A 63 -1.80 -17.21 -19.91
CA GLY A 63 -2.79 -17.90 -20.73
C GLY A 63 -2.93 -17.29 -22.13
N SER A 64 -4.17 -17.22 -22.62
CA SER A 64 -4.53 -16.63 -23.92
C SER A 64 -5.11 -15.21 -23.79
N THR A 65 -4.88 -14.55 -22.65
CA THR A 65 -5.43 -13.23 -22.36
C THR A 65 -4.44 -12.13 -22.75
N GLU A 66 -4.93 -10.94 -22.98
CA GLU A 66 -4.08 -9.74 -23.13
C GLU A 66 -3.54 -9.25 -21.80
N THR A 67 -4.05 -9.77 -20.67
CA THR A 67 -3.59 -9.42 -19.33
C THR A 67 -2.24 -10.06 -19.06
N THR A 68 -1.30 -9.27 -18.64
CA THR A 68 0.02 -9.73 -18.20
C THR A 68 0.11 -9.67 -16.68
N ILE A 69 0.98 -10.47 -16.09
CA ILE A 69 1.28 -10.45 -14.67
C ILE A 69 2.70 -9.96 -14.42
N ASP A 70 2.88 -9.26 -13.31
CA ASP A 70 4.21 -8.88 -12.84
C ASP A 70 4.56 -9.64 -11.56
N LEU A 71 5.80 -10.13 -11.50
CA LEU A 71 6.37 -10.80 -10.33
C LEU A 71 7.54 -9.99 -9.81
N PHE A 72 7.66 -9.89 -8.49
CA PHE A 72 8.86 -9.32 -7.88
C PHE A 72 9.27 -10.08 -6.63
N VAL A 73 10.58 -10.10 -6.38
CA VAL A 73 11.20 -10.62 -5.17
C VAL A 73 12.32 -9.69 -4.74
N VAL A 74 12.32 -9.29 -3.48
CA VAL A 74 13.39 -8.50 -2.88
C VAL A 74 13.95 -9.24 -1.68
N GLY A 75 15.22 -9.57 -1.73
CA GLY A 75 15.96 -10.02 -0.56
C GLY A 75 16.70 -8.83 0.06
N ILE A 76 16.61 -8.65 1.38
CA ILE A 76 17.29 -7.57 2.10
C ILE A 76 18.15 -8.12 3.23
N SER A 77 19.29 -7.47 3.47
CA SER A 77 20.25 -7.81 4.51
C SER A 77 20.89 -6.54 5.07
N GLY A 78 21.24 -6.56 6.34
CA GLY A 78 21.77 -5.41 7.08
C GLY A 78 21.09 -5.30 8.43
N ASN A 79 20.71 -4.07 8.82
CA ASN A 79 19.95 -3.84 10.05
C ASN A 79 18.57 -4.52 9.99
N VAL A 80 17.97 -4.55 8.81
CA VAL A 80 16.78 -5.36 8.52
C VAL A 80 17.18 -6.53 7.65
N ARG A 81 16.69 -7.73 7.97
CA ARG A 81 16.94 -8.95 7.19
C ARG A 81 15.61 -9.62 6.87
N GLY A 82 15.42 -9.94 5.60
CA GLY A 82 14.17 -10.60 5.19
C GLY A 82 13.96 -10.65 3.68
N THR A 83 12.72 -10.98 3.32
CA THR A 83 12.28 -11.07 1.93
C THR A 83 10.93 -10.40 1.75
N ILE A 84 10.72 -9.83 0.58
CA ILE A 84 9.46 -9.31 0.11
C ILE A 84 9.21 -9.97 -1.24
N ALA A 85 8.02 -10.50 -1.48
CA ALA A 85 7.65 -11.05 -2.78
C ALA A 85 6.20 -10.72 -3.10
N GLY A 86 5.89 -10.59 -4.37
CA GLY A 86 4.54 -10.35 -4.80
C GLY A 86 4.29 -10.68 -6.26
N VAL A 87 3.01 -10.78 -6.58
CA VAL A 87 2.48 -10.89 -7.93
C VAL A 87 1.37 -9.85 -8.07
N THR A 88 1.32 -9.16 -9.18
CA THR A 88 0.27 -8.20 -9.50
C THR A 88 -0.45 -8.57 -10.77
N ASP A 89 -1.69 -8.14 -10.86
CA ASP A 89 -2.58 -8.31 -11.99
C ASP A 89 -2.84 -9.78 -12.40
N LEU A 90 -2.76 -10.73 -11.44
CA LEU A 90 -3.11 -12.13 -11.69
C LEU A 90 -4.59 -12.25 -12.10
N PRO A 91 -4.91 -12.64 -13.34
CA PRO A 91 -6.30 -12.67 -13.81
C PRO A 91 -7.05 -13.88 -13.28
N LEU A 92 -8.01 -13.66 -12.38
CA LEU A 92 -8.98 -14.68 -11.96
C LEU A 92 -10.12 -14.82 -12.99
N TRP A 93 -10.48 -13.69 -13.59
CA TRP A 93 -11.33 -13.59 -14.75
C TRP A 93 -10.69 -12.59 -15.72
N PRO A 94 -10.41 -12.99 -16.97
CA PRO A 94 -9.69 -12.12 -17.89
C PRO A 94 -10.27 -10.71 -17.93
N GLU A 95 -9.41 -9.71 -17.86
CA GLU A 95 -9.72 -8.30 -18.05
C GLU A 95 -10.74 -7.69 -17.06
N THR A 96 -11.26 -8.49 -16.13
CA THR A 96 -12.34 -8.03 -15.26
C THR A 96 -12.04 -8.23 -13.79
N LEU A 97 -11.51 -9.39 -13.39
CA LEU A 97 -11.23 -9.69 -11.99
C LEU A 97 -9.76 -10.06 -11.82
N LEU A 98 -9.03 -9.21 -11.13
CA LEU A 98 -7.59 -9.33 -10.94
C LEU A 98 -7.28 -9.53 -9.45
N LEU A 99 -6.15 -10.18 -9.18
CA LEU A 99 -5.66 -10.44 -7.84
C LEU A 99 -4.19 -10.05 -7.74
N ASP A 100 -3.89 -9.16 -6.78
CA ASP A 100 -2.53 -8.91 -6.34
C ASP A 100 -2.28 -9.70 -5.06
N LEU A 101 -1.11 -10.30 -4.94
CA LEU A 101 -0.69 -10.96 -3.71
C LEU A 101 0.66 -10.41 -3.28
N THR A 102 0.84 -10.21 -1.98
CA THR A 102 2.10 -9.76 -1.39
C THR A 102 2.39 -10.53 -0.13
N THR A 103 3.63 -10.95 0.03
CA THR A 103 4.16 -11.52 1.26
C THR A 103 5.46 -10.83 1.65
N VAL A 104 5.60 -10.61 2.94
CA VAL A 104 6.81 -10.02 3.55
C VAL A 104 7.20 -10.90 4.73
N ARG A 105 8.46 -11.18 4.87
CA ARG A 105 9.01 -11.88 6.02
C ARG A 105 10.32 -11.24 6.45
N PHE A 106 10.34 -10.73 7.67
CA PHE A 106 11.55 -10.22 8.31
C PHE A 106 11.90 -11.10 9.49
N ASN A 107 13.15 -11.55 9.52
CA ASN A 107 13.68 -12.36 10.62
C ASN A 107 14.38 -11.49 11.68
N LYS A 108 14.72 -10.27 11.33
CA LYS A 108 15.32 -9.27 12.20
C LYS A 108 14.99 -7.88 11.67
N GLY A 109 14.73 -6.96 12.58
CA GLY A 109 14.57 -5.54 12.28
C GLY A 109 14.63 -4.72 13.56
N SER A 110 14.81 -3.42 13.40
CA SER A 110 14.66 -2.45 14.47
C SER A 110 13.88 -1.26 13.96
N GLN A 111 13.14 -0.62 14.84
CA GLN A 111 12.35 0.56 14.49
C GLN A 111 12.44 1.60 15.60
N LYS A 112 12.75 2.85 15.22
CA LYS A 112 12.64 3.98 16.14
C LYS A 112 11.18 4.34 16.35
N VAL A 113 10.76 4.44 17.58
CA VAL A 113 9.43 4.87 17.99
C VAL A 113 9.58 6.16 18.79
N TYR A 114 9.11 7.26 18.22
CA TYR A 114 9.18 8.58 18.87
C TYR A 114 8.07 8.71 19.91
N ARG A 115 8.42 9.16 21.10
CA ARG A 115 7.49 9.35 22.22
C ARG A 115 6.52 10.51 21.96
N ASP A 116 7.02 11.55 21.31
CA ASP A 116 6.23 12.71 20.93
C ASP A 116 5.98 12.73 19.43
N ARG A 117 4.73 12.98 19.00
CA ARG A 117 4.29 13.01 17.60
C ARG A 117 3.97 14.42 17.11
N LYS A 118 4.43 15.44 17.80
CA LYS A 118 4.27 16.83 17.38
C LYS A 118 5.29 17.21 16.33
N MET A 119 5.03 18.27 15.57
CA MET A 119 5.94 18.75 14.52
C MET A 119 7.25 19.33 15.08
N ASP A 120 7.28 19.68 16.36
CA ASP A 120 8.42 20.18 17.12
C ASP A 120 9.02 19.14 18.07
N SER A 121 8.77 17.85 17.82
CA SER A 121 9.30 16.77 18.63
C SER A 121 10.81 16.77 18.62
N ASP A 122 11.41 16.48 19.78
CA ASP A 122 12.83 16.25 19.90
C ASP A 122 13.22 15.02 19.07
N PRO A 123 14.11 15.15 18.06
CA PRO A 123 14.54 14.04 17.24
C PRO A 123 15.30 12.95 18.02
N GLU A 124 15.78 13.24 19.22
CA GLU A 124 16.47 12.30 20.11
C GLU A 124 15.52 11.63 21.11
N ASN A 125 14.26 12.10 21.23
CA ASN A 125 13.27 11.51 22.14
C ASN A 125 12.56 10.31 21.51
N PHE A 126 13.29 9.20 21.36
CA PHE A 126 12.75 7.94 20.85
C PHE A 126 13.27 6.75 21.65
N PHE A 127 12.61 5.63 21.47
CA PHE A 127 13.14 4.33 21.84
C PHE A 127 13.21 3.42 20.59
N ILE A 128 14.04 2.40 20.66
CA ILE A 128 14.26 1.44 19.59
C ILE A 128 13.53 0.15 19.97
N THR A 129 12.56 -0.26 19.14
CA THR A 129 11.91 -1.55 19.26
C THR A 129 12.63 -2.55 18.36
N GLU A 130 13.15 -3.62 18.94
CA GLU A 130 13.74 -4.72 18.18
C GLU A 130 12.64 -5.72 17.81
N LEU A 131 12.49 -5.92 16.50
CA LEU A 131 11.57 -6.89 15.95
C LEU A 131 12.31 -8.20 15.70
N ALA A 132 11.70 -9.29 16.17
CA ALA A 132 12.08 -10.64 15.80
C ALA A 132 11.33 -11.08 14.52
N ASP A 133 10.79 -12.29 14.47
CA ASP A 133 10.03 -12.74 13.31
C ASP A 133 8.80 -11.88 13.04
N THR A 134 8.78 -11.23 11.88
CA THR A 134 7.65 -10.45 11.39
C THR A 134 7.26 -10.97 10.03
N SER A 135 5.98 -11.27 9.87
CA SER A 135 5.41 -11.66 8.59
C SER A 135 4.16 -10.83 8.27
N LEU A 136 4.03 -10.47 7.02
CA LEU A 136 2.85 -9.88 6.44
C LEU A 136 2.46 -10.73 5.23
N GLY A 137 1.21 -11.09 5.13
CA GLY A 137 0.66 -11.77 3.96
C GLY A 137 -0.70 -11.19 3.65
N GLY A 138 -0.99 -11.04 2.37
CA GLY A 138 -2.28 -10.54 1.96
C GLY A 138 -2.38 -10.28 0.47
N GLY A 139 -3.46 -9.66 0.08
CA GLY A 139 -3.71 -9.36 -1.30
C GLY A 139 -4.77 -8.30 -1.52
N ARG A 140 -4.91 -7.95 -2.77
CA ARG A 140 -5.91 -7.01 -3.28
C ARG A 140 -6.70 -7.70 -4.39
N LEU A 141 -8.00 -7.83 -4.20
CA LEU A 141 -8.93 -8.28 -5.23
C LEU A 141 -9.49 -7.04 -5.93
N ILE A 142 -9.44 -7.01 -7.25
CA ILE A 142 -9.79 -5.85 -8.06
C ILE A 142 -10.81 -6.27 -9.10
N LEU A 143 -11.97 -5.63 -9.08
CA LEU A 143 -12.94 -5.66 -10.18
C LEU A 143 -12.67 -4.44 -11.05
N THR A 144 -12.34 -4.67 -12.33
CA THR A 144 -12.07 -3.60 -13.29
C THR A 144 -13.17 -3.50 -14.32
N LEU A 145 -13.48 -2.28 -14.75
CA LEU A 145 -14.45 -2.00 -15.79
C LEU A 145 -13.91 -0.88 -16.70
N PHE A 146 -14.32 -0.91 -17.98
CA PHE A 146 -14.00 0.12 -18.96
C PHE A 146 -12.49 0.35 -19.10
N ASP A 147 -11.74 -0.68 -19.44
CA ASP A 147 -10.29 -0.65 -19.61
C ASP A 147 -9.57 -0.08 -18.38
N ARG A 148 -10.01 -0.57 -17.20
CA ARG A 148 -9.50 -0.13 -15.90
C ARG A 148 -9.69 1.37 -15.59
N MET A 149 -10.62 2.03 -16.28
CA MET A 149 -11.01 3.40 -15.92
C MET A 149 -11.78 3.44 -14.60
N PHE A 150 -12.47 2.35 -14.26
CA PHE A 150 -13.16 2.21 -13.00
C PHE A 150 -12.72 0.90 -12.33
N GLU A 151 -12.28 0.99 -11.09
CA GLU A 151 -11.91 -0.15 -10.28
C GLU A 151 -12.66 -0.11 -8.95
N LEU A 152 -13.18 -1.27 -8.54
CA LEU A 152 -13.58 -1.56 -7.16
C LEU A 152 -12.59 -2.55 -6.60
N PHE A 153 -12.13 -2.34 -5.38
CA PHE A 153 -11.15 -3.24 -4.80
C PHE A 153 -11.36 -3.46 -3.31
N THR A 154 -10.92 -4.61 -2.86
CA THR A 154 -10.75 -4.93 -1.44
C THR A 154 -9.32 -5.39 -1.21
N ILE A 155 -8.71 -4.87 -0.16
CA ILE A 155 -7.35 -5.23 0.27
C ILE A 155 -7.47 -5.86 1.64
N GLN A 156 -6.80 -6.98 1.85
CA GLN A 156 -6.72 -7.61 3.15
C GLN A 156 -5.29 -8.02 3.45
N TYR A 157 -4.80 -7.63 4.63
CA TYR A 157 -3.50 -8.02 5.13
C TYR A 157 -3.60 -8.56 6.55
N ASP A 158 -2.86 -9.66 6.78
CA ASP A 158 -2.59 -10.19 8.10
C ASP A 158 -1.10 -9.95 8.42
N ILE A 159 -0.86 -9.25 9.52
CA ILE A 159 0.48 -8.95 10.03
C ILE A 159 0.65 -9.72 11.33
N ASN A 160 1.69 -10.55 11.40
CA ASN A 160 2.13 -11.16 12.64
C ASN A 160 3.54 -10.63 12.90
N ALA A 161 3.72 -10.01 14.05
CA ALA A 161 5.01 -9.47 14.42
C ALA A 161 5.34 -9.85 15.86
N SER A 162 6.62 -9.85 16.20
CA SER A 162 7.08 -10.08 17.55
C SER A 162 8.18 -9.08 17.91
N THR A 163 8.10 -8.57 19.15
CA THR A 163 9.09 -7.69 19.72
C THR A 163 9.95 -8.49 20.68
N SER A 164 11.27 -8.44 20.48
CA SER A 164 12.24 -9.12 21.34
C SER A 164 12.82 -8.21 22.42
N ALA A 165 12.99 -6.92 22.12
CA ALA A 165 13.53 -5.98 23.09
C ALA A 165 13.10 -4.53 22.80
N ILE A 166 13.20 -3.70 23.82
CA ILE A 166 13.11 -2.23 23.71
C ILE A 166 14.40 -1.65 24.26
N ARG A 167 14.98 -0.71 23.52
CA ARG A 167 16.18 0.04 23.89
C ARG A 167 15.89 1.53 23.91
N ASP A 168 16.69 2.27 24.67
CA ASP A 168 16.67 3.74 24.61
C ASP A 168 17.37 4.26 23.34
N ASN A 169 17.45 5.57 23.21
CA ASN A 169 18.10 6.24 22.08
C ASN A 169 19.63 6.06 22.05
N GLU A 170 20.25 5.64 23.16
CA GLU A 170 21.68 5.29 23.29
C GLU A 170 21.93 3.79 23.09
N GLU A 171 20.90 3.04 22.67
CA GLU A 171 20.93 1.58 22.46
C GLU A 171 21.04 0.74 23.75
N ASN A 172 20.92 1.34 24.95
CA ASN A 172 20.87 0.59 26.19
C ASN A 172 19.57 -0.22 26.29
N LEU A 173 19.67 -1.46 26.77
CA LEU A 173 18.52 -2.34 26.93
C LEU A 173 17.61 -1.84 28.07
N LEU A 174 16.36 -1.51 27.73
CA LEU A 174 15.33 -1.14 28.70
C LEU A 174 14.50 -2.35 29.11
N VAL A 175 14.06 -3.14 28.14
CA VAL A 175 13.20 -4.32 28.35
C VAL A 175 13.61 -5.41 27.38
N GLU A 176 13.71 -6.64 27.84
CA GLU A 176 13.86 -7.85 27.03
C GLU A 176 12.64 -8.75 27.21
N PHE A 177 12.13 -9.29 26.13
CA PHE A 177 11.00 -10.21 26.12
C PHE A 177 11.49 -11.62 25.77
N ASP A 178 11.46 -12.52 26.72
CA ASP A 178 11.75 -13.95 26.53
C ASP A 178 10.60 -14.80 27.09
N PRO A 179 9.76 -15.40 26.24
CA PRO A 179 9.78 -15.37 24.77
C PRO A 179 9.34 -14.00 24.20
N PRO A 180 9.70 -13.67 22.94
CA PRO A 180 9.30 -12.43 22.29
C PRO A 180 7.79 -12.18 22.34
N GLN A 181 7.41 -10.96 22.65
CA GLN A 181 5.99 -10.55 22.71
C GLN A 181 5.40 -10.52 21.31
N LYS A 182 4.36 -11.32 21.08
CA LYS A 182 3.68 -11.46 19.79
C LYS A 182 2.46 -10.56 19.72
N PHE A 183 2.29 -9.92 18.57
CA PHE A 183 1.07 -9.20 18.25
C PHE A 183 0.62 -9.53 16.83
N LYS A 184 -0.68 -9.45 16.64
CA LYS A 184 -1.33 -9.74 15.38
C LYS A 184 -2.25 -8.60 14.99
N VAL A 185 -2.07 -8.10 13.78
CA VAL A 185 -2.92 -7.05 13.22
C VAL A 185 -3.56 -7.55 11.95
N LYS A 186 -4.86 -7.38 11.84
CA LYS A 186 -5.60 -7.57 10.60
C LYS A 186 -6.01 -6.21 10.07
N SER A 187 -5.93 -6.03 8.77
CA SER A 187 -6.36 -4.80 8.11
C SER A 187 -7.18 -5.16 6.89
N ARG A 188 -8.30 -4.48 6.73
CA ARG A 188 -9.13 -4.54 5.54
C ARG A 188 -9.36 -3.14 5.02
N THR A 189 -9.17 -2.94 3.73
CA THR A 189 -9.47 -1.69 3.04
C THR A 189 -10.33 -1.98 1.84
N ASP A 190 -11.51 -1.39 1.78
CA ASP A 190 -12.38 -1.41 0.61
C ASP A 190 -12.26 -0.07 -0.10
N GLY A 191 -12.25 -0.06 -1.43
CA GLY A 191 -12.06 1.17 -2.17
C GLY A 191 -12.63 1.17 -3.57
N ALA A 192 -12.72 2.37 -4.12
CA ALA A 192 -13.08 2.62 -5.50
C ALA A 192 -12.10 3.62 -6.11
N GLN A 193 -11.79 3.42 -7.39
CA GLN A 193 -10.93 4.30 -8.16
C GLN A 193 -11.60 4.63 -9.49
N ILE A 194 -11.53 5.90 -9.88
CA ILE A 194 -11.78 6.36 -11.25
C ILE A 194 -10.46 6.89 -11.76
N ASP A 195 -9.97 6.32 -12.84
CA ASP A 195 -8.70 6.70 -13.44
C ASP A 195 -8.91 7.14 -14.89
N TRP A 196 -8.97 8.42 -15.09
CA TRP A 196 -9.17 9.08 -16.38
C TRP A 196 -7.89 9.74 -16.86
N THR A 197 -6.78 8.99 -16.78
CA THR A 197 -5.47 9.45 -17.21
C THR A 197 -5.07 8.81 -18.54
N ASP A 198 -4.10 9.40 -19.20
CA ASP A 198 -3.52 8.90 -20.46
C ASP A 198 -2.58 7.69 -20.23
N ASP A 199 -2.02 7.55 -19.05
CA ASP A 199 -1.17 6.43 -18.65
C ASP A 199 -1.42 6.10 -17.18
N ARG A 200 -1.57 4.81 -16.85
CA ARG A 200 -1.86 4.37 -15.48
C ARG A 200 -0.66 4.51 -14.54
N VAL A 201 0.54 4.36 -15.05
CA VAL A 201 1.77 4.33 -14.25
C VAL A 201 2.47 5.68 -14.24
N ASP A 202 2.60 6.33 -15.40
CA ASP A 202 3.23 7.64 -15.52
C ASP A 202 2.30 8.64 -16.24
N PRO A 203 1.23 9.08 -15.57
CA PRO A 203 0.24 9.97 -16.18
C PRO A 203 0.81 11.35 -16.47
N ARG A 204 0.50 11.87 -17.64
CA ARG A 204 0.85 13.24 -18.07
C ARG A 204 -0.38 14.11 -18.22
N LYS A 205 -1.54 13.49 -18.44
CA LYS A 205 -2.80 14.18 -18.64
C LYS A 205 -3.94 13.42 -17.97
N GLY A 206 -4.90 14.15 -17.42
CA GLY A 206 -6.14 13.59 -16.91
C GLY A 206 -6.30 13.72 -15.42
N ILE A 207 -7.21 12.94 -14.87
CA ILE A 207 -7.59 12.97 -13.46
C ILE A 207 -7.73 11.55 -12.91
N ARG A 208 -7.31 11.36 -11.67
CA ARG A 208 -7.52 10.13 -10.90
C ARG A 208 -8.18 10.46 -9.57
N LEU A 209 -9.23 9.73 -9.25
CA LEU A 209 -9.99 9.83 -8.01
C LEU A 209 -9.91 8.48 -7.30
N VAL A 210 -9.53 8.49 -6.03
CA VAL A 210 -9.50 7.28 -5.20
C VAL A 210 -10.26 7.58 -3.91
N SER A 211 -11.12 6.66 -3.50
CA SER A 211 -11.77 6.67 -2.20
C SER A 211 -11.58 5.32 -1.53
N THR A 212 -11.16 5.33 -0.26
CA THR A 212 -10.97 4.10 0.52
C THR A 212 -11.60 4.21 1.89
N ILE A 213 -12.02 3.06 2.43
CA ILE A 213 -12.42 2.87 3.82
C ILE A 213 -11.56 1.75 4.38
N SER A 214 -10.75 2.08 5.39
CA SER A 214 -9.85 1.13 6.04
C SER A 214 -10.34 0.80 7.43
N ASP A 215 -10.74 -0.44 7.64
CA ASP A 215 -11.07 -0.96 8.97
C ASP A 215 -9.81 -1.19 9.79
N ARG A 216 -9.86 -0.73 11.04
CA ARG A 216 -8.84 -0.90 12.07
C ARG A 216 -9.47 -1.66 13.24
N PRO A 217 -9.60 -3.00 13.12
CA PRO A 217 -10.18 -3.78 14.21
C PRO A 217 -9.33 -3.63 15.46
N PRO A 218 -9.97 -3.58 16.64
CA PRO A 218 -9.26 -3.41 17.90
C PRO A 218 -8.28 -4.57 18.14
N ALA A 219 -7.12 -4.24 18.71
CA ALA A 219 -6.11 -5.24 19.05
C ALA A 219 -6.57 -6.13 20.22
N ASP A 220 -7.38 -5.57 21.12
CA ASP A 220 -8.00 -6.22 22.28
C ASP A 220 -9.36 -5.58 22.60
N SER A 221 -10.02 -6.05 23.67
CA SER A 221 -11.35 -5.57 24.07
C SER A 221 -11.40 -4.11 24.51
N ASP A 222 -10.26 -3.56 24.91
CA ASP A 222 -10.12 -2.23 25.49
C ASP A 222 -9.61 -1.20 24.46
N ALA A 223 -9.09 -1.68 23.33
CA ALA A 223 -8.66 -0.83 22.23
C ALA A 223 -9.86 -0.20 21.48
N PRO A 224 -9.71 1.00 20.92
CA PRO A 224 -10.77 1.64 20.14
C PRO A 224 -11.03 0.88 18.84
N ASP A 225 -12.32 0.76 18.47
CA ASP A 225 -12.76 0.32 17.15
C ASP A 225 -13.01 1.55 16.30
N TYR A 226 -12.29 1.68 15.19
CA TYR A 226 -12.42 2.82 14.29
C TYR A 226 -12.13 2.42 12.85
N TYR A 227 -12.57 3.27 11.93
CA TYR A 227 -12.19 3.19 10.52
C TYR A 227 -11.63 4.52 10.05
N VAL A 228 -10.80 4.45 9.02
CA VAL A 228 -10.24 5.62 8.35
C VAL A 228 -10.86 5.71 6.96
N GLN A 229 -11.32 6.90 6.60
CA GLN A 229 -11.83 7.18 5.26
C GLN A 229 -10.91 8.18 4.58
N ASP A 230 -10.40 7.79 3.42
CA ASP A 230 -9.47 8.59 2.63
C ASP A 230 -10.07 8.93 1.28
N TYR A 231 -9.77 10.14 0.83
CA TYR A 231 -10.05 10.63 -0.52
C TYR A 231 -8.78 11.20 -1.11
N ASN A 232 -8.47 10.80 -2.33
CA ASN A 232 -7.35 11.33 -3.07
C ASN A 232 -7.81 11.76 -4.47
N VAL A 233 -7.46 12.97 -4.87
CA VAL A 233 -7.70 13.52 -6.20
C VAL A 233 -6.38 13.93 -6.77
N SER A 234 -5.98 13.33 -7.87
CA SER A 234 -4.76 13.69 -8.61
C SER A 234 -5.14 14.20 -9.99
N THR A 235 -4.64 15.35 -10.36
CA THR A 235 -4.84 15.97 -11.67
C THR A 235 -3.52 16.21 -12.34
N TYR A 236 -3.44 15.87 -13.62
CA TYR A 236 -2.22 15.98 -14.44
C TYR A 236 -2.48 16.86 -15.64
N LEU A 237 -1.68 17.90 -15.78
CA LEU A 237 -1.78 18.89 -16.84
C LEU A 237 -0.44 18.96 -17.60
N PRO A 238 -0.42 18.65 -18.91
CA PRO A 238 0.80 18.81 -19.70
C PRO A 238 1.12 20.30 -19.83
N LEU A 239 2.32 20.70 -19.43
CA LEU A 239 2.81 22.08 -19.59
C LEU A 239 3.64 22.22 -20.87
N LEU A 240 4.49 21.24 -21.14
CA LEU A 240 5.37 21.14 -22.30
C LEU A 240 5.39 19.70 -22.78
N SER A 241 6.05 19.43 -23.90
CA SER A 241 6.20 18.07 -24.43
C SER A 241 6.84 17.08 -23.43
N SER A 242 7.67 17.58 -22.51
CA SER A 242 8.40 16.78 -21.52
C SER A 242 8.04 17.08 -20.07
N SER A 243 7.14 18.05 -19.82
CA SER A 243 6.84 18.51 -18.46
C SER A 243 5.36 18.38 -18.14
N THR A 244 5.06 17.90 -16.96
CA THR A 244 3.69 17.74 -16.43
C THR A 244 3.57 18.47 -15.11
N PHE A 245 2.53 19.28 -14.95
CA PHE A 245 2.12 19.81 -13.68
C PHE A 245 1.16 18.80 -13.03
N ALA A 246 1.51 18.31 -11.84
CA ALA A 246 0.68 17.42 -11.07
C ALA A 246 0.17 18.12 -9.81
N LEU A 247 -1.14 18.10 -9.61
CA LEU A 247 -1.79 18.58 -8.40
C LEU A 247 -2.43 17.37 -7.71
N ASN A 248 -2.10 17.21 -6.43
CA ASN A 248 -2.71 16.19 -5.57
C ASN A 248 -3.45 16.85 -4.42
N TRP A 249 -4.71 16.47 -4.21
CA TRP A 249 -5.50 16.81 -3.05
C TRP A 249 -5.82 15.53 -2.28
N PHE A 250 -5.55 15.56 -0.98
CA PHE A 250 -5.77 14.44 -0.08
C PHE A 250 -6.57 14.89 1.14
N ARG A 251 -7.54 14.08 1.53
CA ARG A 251 -8.30 14.23 2.75
C ARG A 251 -8.41 12.88 3.45
N SER A 252 -8.10 12.86 4.73
CA SER A 252 -8.25 11.70 5.61
C SER A 252 -9.10 12.06 6.82
N GLY A 253 -9.88 11.12 7.32
CA GLY A 253 -10.66 11.25 8.53
C GLY A 253 -10.80 9.92 9.24
N ALA A 254 -10.55 9.90 10.55
CA ALA A 254 -10.79 8.74 11.39
C ALA A 254 -12.15 8.87 12.10
N PHE A 255 -12.90 7.78 12.12
CA PHE A 255 -14.23 7.72 12.70
C PHE A 255 -14.29 6.58 13.72
N VAL A 256 -14.49 6.93 14.98
CA VAL A 256 -14.55 5.98 16.10
C VAL A 256 -15.94 5.35 16.14
N ARG A 257 -16.01 4.02 16.09
CA ARG A 257 -17.23 3.24 16.30
C ARG A 257 -17.45 2.92 17.78
N LYS A 258 -16.37 2.55 18.47
CA LYS A 258 -16.36 2.27 19.89
C LYS A 258 -15.12 2.89 20.52
N GLN A 259 -15.33 3.68 21.54
CA GLN A 259 -14.22 4.28 22.29
C GLN A 259 -13.55 3.18 23.14
N GLY A 260 -12.23 3.15 23.14
CA GLY A 260 -11.47 2.26 24.00
C GLY A 260 -11.57 2.67 25.46
N ASN A 261 -11.36 1.70 26.34
CA ASN A 261 -11.34 1.95 27.79
C ASN A 261 -9.91 2.26 28.30
N THR A 262 -8.91 2.14 27.45
CA THR A 262 -7.52 2.35 27.84
C THR A 262 -7.26 3.83 27.96
N ASP A 263 -6.91 4.27 29.14
CA ASP A 263 -6.36 5.60 29.37
C ASP A 263 -4.90 5.58 28.89
N TYR A 264 -4.71 5.98 27.63
CA TYR A 264 -3.38 6.00 27.03
C TYR A 264 -2.45 7.04 27.67
N ASP A 265 -3.00 8.04 28.34
CA ASP A 265 -2.20 9.04 29.04
C ASP A 265 -1.48 8.42 30.27
N SER A 266 -2.08 7.39 30.89
CA SER A 266 -1.45 6.67 32.00
C SER A 266 -0.33 5.71 31.61
N LEU A 267 -0.17 5.38 30.33
CA LEU A 267 0.91 4.55 29.82
C LEU A 267 2.13 5.37 29.37
N LEU A 268 2.02 6.69 29.39
CA LEU A 268 3.06 7.62 28.94
C LEU A 268 3.70 8.39 30.11
N GLU A 269 3.24 8.17 31.36
CA GLU A 269 3.89 8.59 32.60
C GLU A 269 4.88 7.50 33.10
#